data_bc58c7d604ddbe65173648a267e9b17e
#
_entry.id   bc58c7d604ddbe65173648a267e9b17e
#
_cell.length_a   1.000
_cell.length_b   1.000
_cell.length_c   1.000
_cell.angle_alpha   90.00
_cell.angle_beta   90.00
_cell.angle_gamma   90.00
#
_symmetry.space_group_name_H-M   'P 1'
#
loop_
_entity.id
_entity.type
_entity.pdbx_description
1 polymer ?
#
loop_
_entity_poly.entity_id
_entity_poly.type
_entity_poly.pdbx_seq_one_letter_code
_entity_poly.pdbx_strand_id
1 'polypeptide(L)'
;MCIRDRDSGAAGIDTSAGTGTGTVAFDATDVNTYSFQTNATIFDSQGNARNLTMYFIKDANSVNEWQIQGRVNGGPAGAGEYGPFDLGSLQFNQSGVLDTDNSAALTINTNEFAPAAQFESLNIDLAFDGSTQFADPSTVSDTAQNGYSAGSLVGITIEDDGTVMRNYSNEESRAAGQIALVSFRNPEGLQPDGENLWTATAASGQELVGAPGTGLRGLIQPSAVETSNVDMARELVDMIIAQRAYQANSQTISTQDELLQTIINL
;
A
#
# COMPACT_ATOMS: atom_id res chain seq x y z
N MET A 1 12.14 -17.50 -14.14
CA MET A 1 13.58 -17.84 -14.07
C MET A 1 13.84 -19.10 -14.87
N CYS A 2 14.90 -19.15 -15.67
CA CYS A 2 15.28 -20.37 -16.40
C CYS A 2 16.57 -20.91 -15.79
N ILE A 3 16.58 -22.13 -15.36
CA ILE A 3 17.75 -22.77 -14.76
C ILE A 3 18.29 -23.81 -15.74
N ARG A 4 19.57 -23.69 -16.10
CA ARG A 4 20.25 -24.62 -17.01
C ARG A 4 20.75 -25.84 -16.26
N ASP A 5 20.39 -27.01 -16.75
CA ASP A 5 21.10 -28.25 -16.43
C ASP A 5 22.47 -28.25 -17.09
N ARG A 6 23.56 -28.04 -16.34
CA ARG A 6 24.91 -28.27 -16.81
C ARG A 6 25.19 -29.76 -16.79
N ASP A 7 25.12 -30.37 -17.93
CA ASP A 7 25.64 -31.71 -18.20
C ASP A 7 27.19 -31.68 -18.28
N SER A 8 27.85 -31.17 -17.27
CA SER A 8 29.28 -31.21 -17.12
C SER A 8 29.60 -32.00 -15.86
N GLY A 9 29.75 -33.32 -16.00
CA GLY A 9 30.50 -34.24 -15.14
C GLY A 9 30.85 -33.87 -13.68
N ALA A 10 30.22 -32.87 -13.14
CA ALA A 10 30.32 -32.48 -11.75
C ALA A 10 29.55 -33.55 -10.93
N ALA A 11 30.27 -34.26 -10.10
CA ALA A 11 29.66 -35.16 -9.10
C ALA A 11 28.59 -34.31 -8.34
N GLY A 12 27.37 -34.85 -8.27
CA GLY A 12 26.31 -34.21 -7.52
C GLY A 12 26.72 -33.90 -6.10
N ILE A 13 26.21 -32.80 -5.57
CA ILE A 13 26.55 -32.31 -4.25
C ILE A 13 25.51 -32.84 -3.27
N ASP A 14 25.96 -33.59 -2.25
CA ASP A 14 25.11 -34.02 -1.14
C ASP A 14 25.22 -32.96 -0.03
N THR A 15 24.13 -32.25 0.26
CA THR A 15 24.05 -31.26 1.32
C THR A 15 23.74 -31.86 2.69
N SER A 16 23.49 -33.20 2.77
CA SER A 16 23.31 -33.87 4.06
C SER A 16 24.66 -33.96 4.77
N ALA A 17 24.86 -33.23 5.84
CA ALA A 17 25.98 -33.38 6.76
C ALA A 17 25.88 -34.73 7.47
N GLY A 18 26.41 -35.78 6.86
CA GLY A 18 26.44 -37.14 7.50
C GLY A 18 26.97 -38.23 6.62
N THR A 19 28.26 -38.56 6.79
CA THR A 19 28.90 -39.82 6.48
C THR A 19 28.89 -40.31 5.02
N GLY A 20 29.89 -39.83 4.27
CA GLY A 20 30.69 -40.76 3.41
C GLY A 20 30.08 -41.18 2.10
N THR A 21 30.44 -40.48 1.07
CA THR A 21 31.07 -40.98 -0.18
C THR A 21 31.02 -39.84 -1.23
N GLY A 22 32.12 -39.14 -1.40
CA GLY A 22 32.41 -38.49 -2.66
C GLY A 22 31.61 -37.25 -3.08
N THR A 23 30.81 -36.65 -2.22
CA THR A 23 30.03 -35.43 -2.48
C THR A 23 30.81 -34.21 -2.02
N VAL A 24 30.96 -33.24 -2.91
CA VAL A 24 31.63 -31.98 -2.59
C VAL A 24 30.65 -31.14 -1.78
N ALA A 25 31.00 -30.77 -0.56
CA ALA A 25 30.20 -29.83 0.24
C ALA A 25 30.09 -28.48 -0.48
N PHE A 26 28.94 -27.83 -0.38
CA PHE A 26 28.77 -26.49 -0.95
C PHE A 26 29.79 -25.50 -0.38
N ASP A 27 30.50 -24.81 -1.26
CA ASP A 27 31.38 -23.69 -0.94
C ASP A 27 31.10 -22.53 -1.88
N ALA A 28 30.59 -21.43 -1.34
CA ALA A 28 30.24 -20.23 -2.11
C ALA A 28 31.45 -19.60 -2.82
N THR A 29 32.69 -19.93 -2.41
CA THR A 29 33.91 -19.45 -3.04
C THR A 29 34.36 -20.33 -4.22
N ASP A 30 33.87 -21.57 -4.31
CA ASP A 30 34.19 -22.50 -5.40
C ASP A 30 33.02 -22.60 -6.38
N VAL A 31 33.19 -22.04 -7.55
CA VAL A 31 32.19 -22.02 -8.64
C VAL A 31 31.82 -23.40 -9.18
N ASN A 32 32.54 -24.44 -8.81
CA ASN A 32 32.23 -25.82 -9.21
C ASN A 32 31.19 -26.46 -8.26
N THR A 33 30.89 -25.83 -7.13
CA THR A 33 29.97 -26.38 -6.11
C THR A 33 28.53 -25.96 -6.32
N TYR A 34 28.24 -25.06 -7.27
CA TYR A 34 26.87 -24.62 -7.60
C TYR A 34 26.72 -24.42 -9.11
N SER A 35 25.50 -24.52 -9.61
CA SER A 35 25.20 -24.39 -11.04
C SER A 35 24.88 -22.96 -11.46
N PHE A 36 24.24 -22.18 -10.57
CA PHE A 36 23.83 -20.82 -10.84
C PHE A 36 23.77 -20.01 -9.54
N GLN A 37 24.03 -18.71 -9.64
CA GLN A 37 23.85 -17.76 -8.53
C GLN A 37 23.08 -16.54 -8.99
N THR A 38 22.28 -15.97 -8.09
CA THR A 38 21.59 -14.69 -8.31
C THR A 38 21.56 -13.89 -7.02
N ASN A 39 21.33 -12.58 -7.16
CA ASN A 39 21.27 -11.67 -6.03
C ASN A 39 19.89 -11.01 -5.96
N ALA A 40 19.40 -10.81 -4.75
CA ALA A 40 18.20 -10.03 -4.48
C ALA A 40 18.46 -9.08 -3.31
N THR A 41 17.85 -7.91 -3.35
CA THR A 41 17.87 -6.99 -2.20
C THR A 41 16.70 -7.31 -1.30
N ILE A 42 16.96 -7.55 -0.02
CA ILE A 42 15.97 -7.74 1.04
C ILE A 42 16.12 -6.63 2.07
N PHE A 43 15.07 -6.36 2.84
CA PHE A 43 15.11 -5.38 3.92
C PHE A 43 14.92 -6.07 5.26
N ASP A 44 15.73 -5.67 6.25
CA ASP A 44 15.57 -6.15 7.62
C ASP A 44 14.44 -5.40 8.35
N SER A 45 14.14 -5.78 9.59
CA SER A 45 13.09 -5.17 10.41
C SER A 45 13.33 -3.69 10.74
N GLN A 46 14.55 -3.18 10.54
CA GLN A 46 14.91 -1.78 10.71
C GLN A 46 14.89 -0.99 9.38
N GLY A 47 14.59 -1.67 8.25
CA GLY A 47 14.59 -1.07 6.92
C GLY A 47 15.98 -0.89 6.30
N ASN A 48 17.00 -1.62 6.81
CA ASN A 48 18.30 -1.62 6.16
C ASN A 48 18.31 -2.59 4.99
N ALA A 49 18.80 -2.12 3.85
CA ALA A 49 18.95 -2.96 2.67
C ALA A 49 20.08 -3.98 2.86
N ARG A 50 19.81 -5.23 2.53
CA ARG A 50 20.74 -6.35 2.58
C ARG A 50 20.76 -7.06 1.24
N ASN A 51 21.93 -7.51 0.82
CA ASN A 51 22.05 -8.31 -0.39
C ASN A 51 21.98 -9.79 -0.02
N LEU A 52 20.97 -10.48 -0.53
CA LEU A 52 20.82 -11.92 -0.46
C LEU A 52 21.38 -12.52 -1.74
N THR A 53 22.42 -13.33 -1.62
CA THR A 53 22.94 -14.16 -2.72
C THR A 53 22.37 -15.55 -2.59
N MET A 54 21.69 -16.02 -3.62
CA MET A 54 21.09 -17.35 -3.70
C MET A 54 21.92 -18.22 -4.66
N TYR A 55 22.29 -19.39 -4.22
CA TYR A 55 23.04 -20.40 -4.96
C TYR A 55 22.16 -21.59 -5.25
N PHE A 56 22.03 -21.93 -6.53
CA PHE A 56 21.23 -23.07 -6.99
C PHE A 56 22.14 -24.27 -7.25
N ILE A 57 21.86 -25.35 -6.57
CA ILE A 57 22.64 -26.56 -6.55
C ILE A 57 21.74 -27.70 -7.02
N LYS A 58 22.11 -28.38 -8.09
CA LYS A 58 21.36 -29.55 -8.54
C LYS A 58 21.65 -30.74 -7.62
N ASP A 59 20.59 -31.34 -7.08
CA ASP A 59 20.75 -32.57 -6.28
C ASP A 59 21.14 -33.75 -7.20
N ALA A 60 22.20 -34.45 -6.81
CA ALA A 60 22.68 -35.61 -7.54
C ALA A 60 21.81 -36.85 -7.36
N ASN A 61 21.10 -36.92 -6.25
CA ASN A 61 20.30 -38.08 -5.88
C ASN A 61 18.83 -38.00 -6.32
N SER A 62 18.38 -36.79 -6.66
CA SER A 62 16.99 -36.49 -7.05
C SER A 62 16.91 -35.98 -8.47
N VAL A 63 15.93 -36.49 -9.20
CA VAL A 63 15.70 -36.03 -10.58
C VAL A 63 14.91 -34.71 -10.56
N ASN A 64 15.43 -33.69 -11.23
CA ASN A 64 14.79 -32.37 -11.35
C ASN A 64 14.58 -31.62 -10.02
N GLU A 65 15.37 -31.91 -9.02
CA GLU A 65 15.38 -31.19 -7.75
C GLU A 65 16.60 -30.30 -7.63
N TRP A 66 16.37 -29.08 -7.14
CA TRP A 66 17.40 -28.08 -6.94
C TRP A 66 17.33 -27.61 -5.49
N GLN A 67 18.44 -27.71 -4.80
CA GLN A 67 18.59 -27.10 -3.47
C GLN A 67 19.05 -25.66 -3.62
N ILE A 68 18.54 -24.79 -2.73
CA ILE A 68 18.90 -23.38 -2.72
C ILE A 68 19.61 -23.07 -1.41
N GLN A 69 20.83 -22.59 -1.52
CA GLN A 69 21.58 -22.07 -0.39
C GLN A 69 21.64 -20.55 -0.45
N GLY A 70 21.49 -19.88 0.69
CA GLY A 70 21.50 -18.43 0.80
C GLY A 70 22.69 -17.91 1.59
N ARG A 71 23.18 -16.75 1.17
CA ARG A 71 24.10 -15.92 1.97
C ARG A 71 23.61 -14.49 1.99
N VAL A 72 23.65 -13.85 3.14
CA VAL A 72 23.28 -12.44 3.29
C VAL A 72 24.50 -11.61 3.62
N ASN A 73 24.71 -10.54 2.85
CA ASN A 73 25.75 -9.57 3.09
C ASN A 73 25.20 -8.32 3.80
N GLY A 74 26.02 -7.62 4.57
CA GLY A 74 25.66 -6.33 5.17
C GLY A 74 25.20 -6.41 6.62
N GLY A 75 25.86 -7.20 7.45
CA GLY A 75 25.71 -7.13 8.91
C GLY A 75 26.08 -5.76 9.49
N PRO A 76 25.85 -5.51 10.78
CA PRO A 76 26.34 -4.30 11.46
C PRO A 76 27.84 -4.15 11.19
N ALA A 77 28.32 -2.90 11.14
CA ALA A 77 29.68 -2.56 10.73
C ALA A 77 30.74 -3.51 11.31
N GLY A 78 31.38 -4.31 10.46
CA GLY A 78 32.39 -5.32 10.82
C GLY A 78 31.95 -6.78 10.82
N ALA A 79 30.65 -7.08 10.62
CA ALA A 79 30.19 -8.43 10.39
C ALA A 79 30.18 -8.73 8.90
N GLY A 80 30.87 -9.79 8.49
CA GLY A 80 30.94 -10.24 7.09
C GLY A 80 29.64 -10.84 6.57
N GLU A 81 29.78 -11.70 5.59
CA GLU A 81 28.66 -12.50 5.07
C GLU A 81 28.16 -13.50 6.10
N TYR A 82 26.86 -13.65 6.17
CA TYR A 82 26.16 -14.66 6.98
C TYR A 82 25.69 -15.81 6.09
N GLY A 83 25.81 -17.01 6.56
CA GLY A 83 25.48 -18.25 5.84
C GLY A 83 26.71 -19.08 5.55
N PRO A 84 26.61 -20.16 4.76
CA PRO A 84 25.41 -20.55 4.02
C PRO A 84 24.30 -21.11 4.92
N PHE A 85 23.06 -20.81 4.58
CA PHE A 85 21.86 -21.41 5.19
C PHE A 85 20.98 -22.01 4.11
N ASP A 86 20.34 -23.11 4.47
CA ASP A 86 19.44 -23.82 3.56
C ASP A 86 18.13 -23.01 3.43
N LEU A 87 17.81 -22.61 2.21
CA LEU A 87 16.58 -21.90 1.89
C LEU A 87 15.44 -22.86 1.53
N GLY A 88 15.75 -24.10 1.19
CA GLY A 88 14.81 -25.11 0.76
C GLY A 88 15.13 -25.67 -0.63
N SER A 89 14.19 -26.39 -1.23
CA SER A 89 14.36 -27.00 -2.54
C SER A 89 13.25 -26.64 -3.52
N LEU A 90 13.60 -26.61 -4.81
CA LEU A 90 12.68 -26.48 -5.93
C LEU A 90 12.63 -27.79 -6.68
N GLN A 91 11.44 -28.30 -6.93
CA GLN A 91 11.23 -29.48 -7.75
C GLN A 91 10.54 -29.12 -9.07
N PHE A 92 11.07 -29.63 -10.18
CA PHE A 92 10.50 -29.42 -11.49
C PHE A 92 9.89 -30.72 -12.00
N ASN A 93 8.77 -30.62 -12.68
CA ASN A 93 8.14 -31.77 -13.32
C ASN A 93 8.89 -32.17 -14.58
N GLN A 94 8.46 -33.29 -15.22
CA GLN A 94 9.10 -33.81 -16.42
C GLN A 94 9.01 -32.87 -17.64
N SER A 95 8.13 -31.88 -17.60
CA SER A 95 7.98 -30.85 -18.62
C SER A 95 8.86 -29.60 -18.33
N GLY A 96 9.67 -29.63 -17.26
CA GLY A 96 10.52 -28.53 -16.86
C GLY A 96 9.80 -27.35 -16.20
N VAL A 97 8.58 -27.51 -15.76
CA VAL A 97 7.80 -26.50 -15.03
C VAL A 97 7.93 -26.74 -13.54
N LEU A 98 8.03 -25.66 -12.77
CA LEU A 98 8.11 -25.74 -11.30
C LEU A 98 6.86 -26.44 -10.73
N ASP A 99 7.10 -27.43 -9.89
CA ASP A 99 6.06 -28.12 -9.12
C ASP A 99 5.95 -27.47 -7.74
N THR A 100 4.96 -26.60 -7.56
CA THR A 100 4.75 -25.87 -6.32
C THR A 100 4.29 -26.74 -5.16
N ASP A 101 3.67 -27.89 -5.45
CA ASP A 101 3.17 -28.80 -4.43
C ASP A 101 4.30 -29.63 -3.77
N ASN A 102 5.37 -29.89 -4.54
CA ASN A 102 6.53 -30.65 -4.09
C ASN A 102 7.76 -29.78 -3.77
N SER A 103 7.71 -28.49 -4.03
CA SER A 103 8.76 -27.57 -3.62
C SER A 103 8.64 -27.22 -2.14
N ALA A 104 9.76 -27.22 -1.42
CA ALA A 104 9.76 -26.79 -0.03
C ALA A 104 9.49 -25.30 0.07
N ALA A 105 8.80 -24.87 1.11
CA ALA A 105 8.61 -23.47 1.40
C ALA A 105 9.98 -22.79 1.62
N LEU A 106 10.26 -21.79 0.81
CA LEU A 106 11.52 -21.04 0.85
C LEU A 106 11.35 -19.84 1.76
N THR A 107 11.76 -19.98 3.01
CA THR A 107 11.66 -18.91 4.00
C THR A 107 13.01 -18.60 4.61
N ILE A 108 13.28 -17.32 4.83
CA ILE A 108 14.47 -16.84 5.55
C ILE A 108 14.02 -16.26 6.87
N ASN A 109 14.55 -16.78 7.96
CA ASN A 109 14.37 -16.18 9.26
C ASN A 109 15.55 -15.25 9.56
N THR A 110 15.28 -13.98 9.79
CA THR A 110 16.33 -12.97 10.05
C THR A 110 17.13 -13.21 11.32
N ASN A 111 16.66 -14.06 12.23
CA ASN A 111 17.46 -14.48 13.39
C ASN A 111 18.72 -15.26 13.02
N GLU A 112 18.75 -15.87 11.85
CA GLU A 112 19.90 -16.68 11.41
C GLU A 112 21.11 -15.82 11.05
N PHE A 113 20.91 -14.57 10.64
CA PHE A 113 21.99 -13.64 10.28
C PHE A 113 22.15 -12.43 11.19
N ALA A 114 21.41 -12.37 12.29
CA ALA A 114 21.62 -11.34 13.30
C ALA A 114 21.90 -12.00 14.66
N PRO A 115 22.99 -11.66 15.36
CA PRO A 115 23.16 -12.14 16.72
C PRO A 115 21.96 -11.73 17.56
N ALA A 116 21.41 -12.66 18.29
CA ALA A 116 20.11 -12.76 18.95
C ALA A 116 19.63 -11.57 19.83
N ALA A 117 20.24 -10.41 19.78
CA ALA A 117 19.95 -9.30 20.69
C ALA A 117 19.60 -7.96 20.01
N GLN A 118 19.63 -7.84 18.70
CA GLN A 118 19.52 -6.50 18.07
C GLN A 118 18.39 -6.34 17.06
N PHE A 119 17.74 -7.40 16.58
CA PHE A 119 16.71 -7.30 15.56
C PHE A 119 15.51 -8.19 15.89
N GLU A 120 14.34 -7.70 15.59
CA GLU A 120 13.13 -8.48 15.63
C GLU A 120 13.17 -9.53 14.49
N SER A 121 12.79 -10.78 14.76
CA SER A 121 12.80 -11.83 13.74
C SER A 121 11.75 -11.54 12.68
N LEU A 122 12.19 -11.51 11.44
CA LEU A 122 11.33 -11.36 10.27
C LEU A 122 11.43 -12.62 9.42
N ASN A 123 10.31 -13.16 9.01
CA ASN A 123 10.27 -14.22 8.00
C ASN A 123 10.10 -13.56 6.63
N ILE A 124 10.98 -13.93 5.70
CA ILE A 124 10.94 -13.49 4.31
C ILE A 124 10.60 -14.72 3.47
N ASP A 125 9.46 -14.66 2.80
CA ASP A 125 9.03 -15.73 1.91
C ASP A 125 9.58 -15.46 0.50
N LEU A 126 10.19 -16.49 -0.08
CA LEU A 126 10.74 -16.44 -1.44
C LEU A 126 9.81 -17.23 -2.38
N ALA A 127 9.29 -16.55 -3.39
CA ALA A 127 8.45 -17.14 -4.43
C ALA A 127 9.24 -17.27 -5.74
N PHE A 128 9.17 -18.45 -6.35
CA PHE A 128 9.80 -18.77 -7.63
C PHE A 128 8.78 -19.13 -8.71
N ASP A 129 7.56 -18.62 -8.56
CA ASP A 129 6.47 -18.91 -9.48
C ASP A 129 6.86 -18.56 -10.93
N GLY A 130 6.48 -19.42 -11.87
CA GLY A 130 6.83 -19.27 -13.27
C GLY A 130 8.27 -19.63 -13.62
N SER A 131 9.05 -20.18 -12.69
CA SER A 131 10.38 -20.72 -12.96
C SER A 131 10.31 -21.99 -13.80
N THR A 132 11.28 -22.14 -14.69
CA THR A 132 11.36 -23.28 -15.61
C THR A 132 12.79 -23.84 -15.67
N GLN A 133 12.89 -25.13 -15.94
CA GLN A 133 14.15 -25.84 -16.14
C GLN A 133 14.25 -26.29 -17.60
N PHE A 134 15.19 -25.72 -18.35
CA PHE A 134 15.51 -26.10 -19.74
C PHE A 134 17.02 -26.10 -19.95
N ALA A 135 17.46 -26.66 -21.08
CA ALA A 135 18.87 -26.73 -21.45
C ALA A 135 19.50 -25.42 -21.94
N ASP A 136 18.91 -24.27 -21.57
CA ASP A 136 19.41 -22.94 -21.92
C ASP A 136 20.21 -22.31 -20.76
N PRO A 137 21.05 -21.29 -21.01
CA PRO A 137 21.75 -20.57 -19.95
C PRO A 137 20.79 -20.05 -18.87
N SER A 138 21.18 -20.23 -17.60
CA SER A 138 20.38 -19.76 -16.47
C SER A 138 20.28 -18.24 -16.47
N THR A 139 19.07 -17.71 -16.43
CA THR A 139 18.79 -16.27 -16.43
C THR A 139 17.65 -15.95 -15.45
N VAL A 140 17.71 -14.77 -14.85
CA VAL A 140 16.60 -14.19 -14.10
C VAL A 140 15.96 -13.12 -14.97
N SER A 141 14.70 -13.28 -15.31
CA SER A 141 13.97 -12.35 -16.16
C SER A 141 13.34 -11.20 -15.37
N ASP A 142 12.92 -11.46 -14.14
CA ASP A 142 12.31 -10.45 -13.29
C ASP A 142 12.56 -10.77 -11.82
N THR A 143 12.69 -9.73 -11.00
CA THR A 143 12.83 -9.83 -9.55
C THR A 143 12.00 -8.72 -8.92
N ALA A 144 10.97 -9.09 -8.18
CA ALA A 144 10.14 -8.16 -7.44
C ALA A 144 10.30 -8.39 -5.93
N GLN A 145 10.20 -7.33 -5.15
CA GLN A 145 10.25 -7.39 -3.70
C GLN A 145 9.25 -6.39 -3.11
N ASN A 146 8.73 -6.68 -1.93
CA ASN A 146 7.76 -5.85 -1.21
C ASN A 146 8.35 -5.17 0.06
N GLY A 147 9.64 -5.31 0.27
CA GLY A 147 10.34 -4.63 1.36
C GLY A 147 10.65 -3.17 1.01
N TYR A 148 10.83 -2.35 2.01
CA TYR A 148 11.17 -0.93 1.86
C TYR A 148 12.12 -0.45 2.95
N SER A 149 12.88 0.59 2.64
CA SER A 149 13.73 1.26 3.62
C SER A 149 12.91 2.08 4.62
N ALA A 150 13.50 2.42 5.76
CA ALA A 150 12.87 3.32 6.71
C ALA A 150 12.57 4.67 6.06
N GLY A 151 11.35 5.16 6.23
CA GLY A 151 10.89 6.43 5.67
C GLY A 151 10.30 7.35 6.74
N SER A 152 10.49 8.66 6.57
CA SER A 152 9.82 9.69 7.36
C SER A 152 8.56 10.18 6.63
N LEU A 153 7.53 10.59 7.39
CA LEU A 153 6.33 11.16 6.81
C LEU A 153 6.66 12.48 6.10
N VAL A 154 6.37 12.53 4.80
CA VAL A 154 6.58 13.73 3.95
C VAL A 154 5.30 14.53 3.82
N GLY A 155 4.16 13.86 3.73
CA GLY A 155 2.88 14.54 3.56
C GLY A 155 1.69 13.62 3.70
N ILE A 156 0.52 14.25 3.70
CA ILE A 156 -0.76 13.57 3.73
C ILE A 156 -1.55 14.02 2.50
N THR A 157 -2.12 13.09 1.76
CA THR A 157 -3.03 13.34 0.65
C THR A 157 -4.39 12.69 0.93
N ILE A 158 -5.43 13.31 0.42
CA ILE A 158 -6.79 12.76 0.51
C ILE A 158 -7.22 12.43 -0.91
N GLU A 159 -7.71 11.23 -1.12
CA GLU A 159 -8.24 10.77 -2.40
C GLU A 159 -9.73 11.13 -2.54
N ASP A 160 -10.25 11.05 -3.76
CA ASP A 160 -11.65 11.40 -4.06
C ASP A 160 -12.66 10.48 -3.36
N ASP A 161 -12.26 9.25 -3.04
CA ASP A 161 -13.03 8.30 -2.24
C ASP A 161 -12.98 8.57 -0.73
N GLY A 162 -12.26 9.62 -0.32
CA GLY A 162 -12.07 10.00 1.06
C GLY A 162 -10.96 9.27 1.79
N THR A 163 -10.21 8.42 1.14
CA THR A 163 -9.08 7.73 1.76
C THR A 163 -7.95 8.73 2.05
N VAL A 164 -7.51 8.74 3.30
CA VAL A 164 -6.40 9.58 3.77
C VAL A 164 -5.12 8.77 3.62
N MET A 165 -4.27 9.17 2.67
CA MET A 165 -2.98 8.53 2.39
C MET A 165 -1.86 9.28 3.10
N ARG A 166 -0.96 8.54 3.73
CA ARG A 166 0.29 9.03 4.30
C ARG A 166 1.43 8.69 3.35
N ASN A 167 2.11 9.70 2.86
CA ASN A 167 3.23 9.54 1.93
C ASN A 167 4.54 9.65 2.69
N TYR A 168 5.43 8.68 2.46
CA TYR A 168 6.72 8.58 3.13
C TYR A 168 7.88 8.91 2.18
N SER A 169 9.03 9.26 2.75
CA SER A 169 10.25 9.62 1.98
C SER A 169 10.87 8.44 1.21
N ASN A 170 10.45 7.22 1.50
CA ASN A 170 10.83 5.99 0.80
C ASN A 170 9.86 5.63 -0.34
N GLU A 171 9.05 6.60 -0.80
CA GLU A 171 8.05 6.43 -1.86
C GLU A 171 6.87 5.50 -1.49
N GLU A 172 6.84 5.02 -0.25
CA GLU A 172 5.74 4.21 0.24
C GLU A 172 4.55 5.11 0.61
N SER A 173 3.34 4.67 0.22
CA SER A 173 2.09 5.34 0.56
C SER A 173 1.17 4.38 1.29
N ARG A 174 0.69 4.79 2.47
CA ARG A 174 -0.16 3.96 3.31
C ARG A 174 -1.45 4.65 3.69
N ALA A 175 -2.55 3.95 3.55
CA ALA A 175 -3.83 4.43 4.02
C ALA A 175 -3.83 4.58 5.55
N ALA A 176 -4.26 5.74 6.04
CA ALA A 176 -4.41 6.03 7.46
C ALA A 176 -5.84 5.79 7.94
N GLY A 177 -6.82 6.01 7.06
CA GLY A 177 -8.24 5.90 7.34
C GLY A 177 -9.06 6.46 6.19
N GLN A 178 -10.37 6.49 6.34
CA GLN A 178 -11.27 7.04 5.34
C GLN A 178 -12.22 8.04 5.99
N ILE A 179 -12.47 9.15 5.32
CA ILE A 179 -13.44 10.17 5.75
C ILE A 179 -14.84 9.64 5.47
N ALA A 180 -15.69 9.65 6.49
CA ALA A 180 -17.09 9.27 6.35
C ALA A 180 -17.94 10.48 5.97
N LEU A 181 -18.85 10.29 5.02
CA LEU A 181 -19.88 11.26 4.67
C LEU A 181 -21.24 10.82 5.24
N VAL A 182 -22.03 11.82 5.63
CA VAL A 182 -23.37 11.59 6.14
C VAL A 182 -24.38 12.15 5.15
N SER A 183 -25.40 11.36 4.82
CA SER A 183 -26.54 11.80 4.02
C SER A 183 -27.83 11.73 4.84
N PHE A 184 -28.73 12.68 4.58
CA PHE A 184 -30.03 12.75 5.21
C PHE A 184 -31.13 12.60 4.17
N ARG A 185 -32.26 12.02 4.57
CA ARG A 185 -33.42 11.90 3.68
C ARG A 185 -33.97 13.26 3.29
N ASN A 186 -33.99 14.19 4.22
CA ASN A 186 -34.42 15.58 4.02
C ASN A 186 -33.36 16.56 4.55
N PRO A 187 -32.42 17.01 3.72
CA PRO A 187 -31.37 17.96 4.13
C PRO A 187 -31.92 19.30 4.61
N GLU A 188 -33.07 19.76 4.08
CA GLU A 188 -33.69 21.03 4.48
C GLU A 188 -34.25 20.98 5.92
N GLY A 189 -34.45 19.80 6.48
CA GLY A 189 -34.84 19.61 7.85
C GLY A 189 -33.71 19.72 8.87
N LEU A 190 -32.47 19.92 8.44
CA LEU A 190 -31.34 20.13 9.32
C LEU A 190 -31.41 21.52 9.96
N GLN A 191 -31.01 21.63 11.22
CA GLN A 191 -30.93 22.91 11.93
C GLN A 191 -29.51 23.40 12.02
N PRO A 192 -29.22 24.66 11.61
CA PRO A 192 -27.89 25.22 11.78
C PRO A 192 -27.59 25.48 13.26
N ASP A 193 -26.38 25.08 13.69
CA ASP A 193 -25.91 25.21 15.08
C ASP A 193 -24.77 26.25 15.22
N GLY A 194 -24.51 27.00 14.16
CA GLY A 194 -23.39 27.96 14.07
C GLY A 194 -22.08 27.30 13.59
N GLU A 195 -21.06 28.12 13.32
CA GLU A 195 -19.73 27.66 12.87
C GLU A 195 -19.76 26.69 11.67
N ASN A 196 -20.75 26.83 10.78
CA ASN A 196 -21.02 25.94 9.65
C ASN A 196 -21.38 24.49 10.05
N LEU A 197 -21.81 24.28 11.30
CA LEU A 197 -22.29 22.99 11.80
C LEU A 197 -23.81 22.86 11.66
N TRP A 198 -24.26 21.62 11.50
CA TRP A 198 -25.66 21.27 11.33
C TRP A 198 -26.04 20.16 12.28
N THR A 199 -27.18 20.28 12.92
CA THR A 199 -27.73 19.29 13.84
C THR A 199 -28.90 18.55 13.19
N ALA A 200 -28.95 17.23 13.35
CA ALA A 200 -30.02 16.39 12.87
C ALA A 200 -31.32 16.66 13.70
N THR A 201 -32.46 16.74 13.02
CA THR A 201 -33.76 16.89 13.64
C THR A 201 -34.70 15.73 13.29
N ALA A 202 -35.83 15.66 13.91
CA ALA A 202 -36.89 14.69 13.55
C ALA A 202 -37.37 14.88 12.09
N ALA A 203 -37.27 16.10 11.55
CA ALA A 203 -37.69 16.41 10.19
C ALA A 203 -36.60 16.02 9.14
N SER A 204 -35.32 16.01 9.50
CA SER A 204 -34.24 15.57 8.61
C SER A 204 -34.18 14.05 8.43
N GLY A 205 -34.72 13.29 9.40
CA GLY A 205 -34.60 11.86 9.46
C GLY A 205 -33.26 11.38 10.06
N GLN A 206 -33.06 10.07 10.06
CA GLN A 206 -31.85 9.46 10.59
C GLN A 206 -30.65 9.73 9.67
N GLU A 207 -29.49 9.90 10.26
CA GLU A 207 -28.21 10.01 9.59
C GLU A 207 -27.82 8.68 8.92
N LEU A 208 -27.43 8.74 7.67
CA LEU A 208 -26.92 7.62 6.88
C LEU A 208 -25.44 7.82 6.63
N VAL A 209 -24.61 7.26 7.51
CA VAL A 209 -23.14 7.35 7.43
C VAL A 209 -22.62 6.35 6.40
N GLY A 210 -21.61 6.74 5.64
CA GLY A 210 -20.93 5.81 4.72
C GLY A 210 -19.77 6.45 3.96
N ALA A 211 -19.10 5.65 3.16
CA ALA A 211 -17.99 6.11 2.35
C ALA A 211 -18.43 7.06 1.23
N PRO A 212 -17.59 8.05 0.85
CA PRO A 212 -17.82 8.88 -0.32
C PRO A 212 -18.06 8.04 -1.59
N GLY A 213 -18.84 8.57 -2.52
CA GLY A 213 -19.17 7.88 -3.78
C GLY A 213 -20.13 6.70 -3.64
N THR A 214 -20.63 6.38 -2.44
CA THR A 214 -21.58 5.28 -2.22
C THR A 214 -23.00 5.79 -2.04
N GLY A 215 -23.97 5.17 -2.70
CA GLY A 215 -25.39 5.55 -2.63
C GLY A 215 -25.63 6.96 -3.19
N LEU A 216 -26.18 7.86 -2.38
CA LEU A 216 -26.45 9.25 -2.74
C LEU A 216 -25.33 10.24 -2.33
N ARG A 217 -24.23 9.73 -1.77
CA ARG A 217 -23.10 10.56 -1.34
C ARG A 217 -22.20 10.89 -2.50
N GLY A 218 -21.76 12.14 -2.58
CA GLY A 218 -20.79 12.60 -3.56
C GLY A 218 -19.37 12.14 -3.24
N LEU A 219 -18.45 12.43 -4.16
CA LEU A 219 -17.02 12.27 -3.96
C LEU A 219 -16.47 13.47 -3.17
N ILE A 220 -15.33 13.29 -2.54
CA ILE A 220 -14.58 14.38 -1.90
C ILE A 220 -13.70 15.04 -2.97
N GLN A 221 -13.65 16.35 -2.98
CA GLN A 221 -12.68 17.10 -3.76
C GLN A 221 -11.56 17.56 -2.84
N PRO A 222 -10.39 16.94 -2.88
CA PRO A 222 -9.28 17.34 -2.03
C PRO A 222 -8.70 18.69 -2.45
N SER A 223 -7.99 19.34 -1.51
CA SER A 223 -7.30 20.62 -1.75
C SER A 223 -8.20 21.77 -2.21
N ALA A 224 -9.50 21.67 -1.95
CA ALA A 224 -10.50 22.68 -2.28
C ALA A 224 -11.21 23.18 -1.02
N VAL A 225 -11.61 24.44 -1.01
CA VAL A 225 -12.42 25.04 0.03
C VAL A 225 -13.72 25.51 -0.61
N GLU A 226 -14.84 25.17 0.01
CA GLU A 226 -16.14 25.63 -0.45
C GLU A 226 -16.24 27.15 -0.34
N THR A 227 -16.61 27.80 -1.45
CA THR A 227 -16.86 29.25 -1.49
C THR A 227 -18.31 29.53 -1.20
N SER A 228 -18.60 30.74 -0.66
CA SER A 228 -19.99 31.17 -0.44
C SER A 228 -20.73 31.25 -1.77
N ASN A 229 -21.96 30.72 -1.79
CA ASN A 229 -22.91 30.86 -2.89
C ASN A 229 -23.79 32.12 -2.76
N VAL A 230 -23.54 32.98 -1.74
CA VAL A 230 -24.26 34.23 -1.51
C VAL A 230 -23.48 35.39 -2.13
N ASP A 231 -24.09 36.07 -3.08
CA ASP A 231 -23.56 37.30 -3.67
C ASP A 231 -24.03 38.49 -2.84
N MET A 232 -23.13 39.09 -2.07
CA MET A 232 -23.40 40.24 -1.21
C MET A 232 -23.97 41.43 -1.99
N ALA A 233 -23.52 41.66 -3.22
CA ALA A 233 -24.00 42.79 -4.03
C ALA A 233 -25.47 42.59 -4.42
N ARG A 234 -25.83 41.38 -4.80
CA ARG A 234 -27.23 41.05 -5.13
C ARG A 234 -28.15 41.15 -3.91
N GLU A 235 -27.73 40.62 -2.78
CA GLU A 235 -28.50 40.68 -1.53
C GLU A 235 -28.71 42.12 -1.06
N LEU A 236 -27.71 42.99 -1.23
CA LEU A 236 -27.85 44.42 -0.94
C LEU A 236 -28.86 45.11 -1.86
N VAL A 237 -28.84 44.79 -3.16
CA VAL A 237 -29.83 45.33 -4.13
C VAL A 237 -31.24 44.86 -3.76
N ASP A 238 -31.43 43.59 -3.44
CA ASP A 238 -32.72 43.05 -3.02
C ASP A 238 -33.22 43.71 -1.73
N MET A 239 -32.32 43.96 -0.78
CA MET A 239 -32.63 44.72 0.44
C MET A 239 -33.08 46.15 0.13
N ILE A 240 -32.42 46.89 -0.79
CA ILE A 240 -32.81 48.22 -1.19
C ILE A 240 -34.20 48.22 -1.86
N ILE A 241 -34.47 47.22 -2.71
CA ILE A 241 -35.75 47.03 -3.36
C ILE A 241 -36.86 46.82 -2.30
N ALA A 242 -36.61 45.93 -1.34
CA ALA A 242 -37.53 45.67 -0.23
C ALA A 242 -37.78 46.92 0.63
N GLN A 243 -36.74 47.71 0.95
CA GLN A 243 -36.88 48.97 1.69
C GLN A 243 -37.72 49.98 0.92
N ARG A 244 -37.50 50.13 -0.38
CA ARG A 244 -38.29 51.02 -1.22
C ARG A 244 -39.76 50.58 -1.31
N ALA A 245 -40.02 49.31 -1.46
CA ALA A 245 -41.35 48.75 -1.45
C ALA A 245 -42.10 49.04 -0.09
N TYR A 246 -41.39 48.86 1.02
CA TYR A 246 -41.89 49.20 2.33
C TYR A 246 -42.21 50.70 2.48
N GLN A 247 -41.32 51.58 2.03
CA GLN A 247 -41.52 53.03 2.03
C GLN A 247 -42.73 53.45 1.16
N ALA A 248 -42.84 52.85 -0.04
CA ALA A 248 -43.98 53.10 -0.91
C ALA A 248 -45.33 52.67 -0.28
N ASN A 249 -45.36 51.51 0.35
CA ASN A 249 -46.56 51.05 1.05
C ASN A 249 -46.91 51.97 2.25
N SER A 250 -45.90 52.40 3.00
CA SER A 250 -46.08 53.34 4.11
C SER A 250 -46.63 54.68 3.63
N GLN A 251 -46.09 55.22 2.51
CA GLN A 251 -46.62 56.46 1.91
C GLN A 251 -48.05 56.30 1.40
N THR A 252 -48.41 55.13 0.85
CA THR A 252 -49.79 54.87 0.42
C THR A 252 -50.75 54.89 1.59
N ILE A 253 -50.38 54.27 2.74
CA ILE A 253 -51.18 54.29 3.97
C ILE A 253 -51.36 55.71 4.46
N SER A 254 -50.25 56.52 4.53
CA SER A 254 -50.34 57.94 4.97
C SER A 254 -51.28 58.74 4.09
N THR A 255 -51.19 58.54 2.75
CA THR A 255 -52.09 59.26 1.81
C THR A 255 -53.56 58.84 1.99
N GLN A 256 -53.83 57.56 2.30
CA GLN A 256 -55.16 57.10 2.59
C GLN A 256 -55.69 57.70 3.90
N ASP A 257 -54.87 57.84 4.92
CA ASP A 257 -55.23 58.47 6.19
C ASP A 257 -55.56 59.94 5.99
N GLU A 258 -54.79 60.68 5.18
CA GLU A 258 -55.06 62.08 4.80
C GLU A 258 -56.42 62.22 4.07
N LEU A 259 -56.69 61.32 3.12
CA LEU A 259 -57.97 61.28 2.42
C LEU A 259 -59.16 61.02 3.36
N LEU A 260 -58.99 60.05 4.25
CA LEU A 260 -60.04 59.75 5.25
C LEU A 260 -60.29 60.96 6.18
N GLN A 261 -59.23 61.62 6.65
CA GLN A 261 -59.37 62.83 7.45
C GLN A 261 -60.07 63.95 6.70
N THR A 262 -59.79 64.08 5.39
CA THR A 262 -60.48 65.08 4.57
C THR A 262 -61.96 64.82 4.40
N ILE A 263 -62.33 63.50 4.25
CA ILE A 263 -63.71 63.06 4.14
C ILE A 263 -64.50 63.28 5.48
N ILE A 264 -63.82 63.07 6.60
CA ILE A 264 -64.47 63.23 7.95
C ILE A 264 -64.69 64.73 8.25
N ASN A 265 -63.91 65.64 7.69
CA ASN A 265 -63.98 67.11 7.89
C ASN A 265 -64.88 67.79 6.89
N LEU A 266 -65.52 67.09 5.97
CA LEU A 266 -66.53 67.57 5.05
C LEU A 266 -67.92 67.31 5.59
#